data_ebda92b8a09bce2364fd134f72f3ec35
#
_entry.id   ebda92b8a09bce2364fd134f72f3ec35
#
_cell.length_a   1.000
_cell.length_b   1.000
_cell.length_c   1.000
_cell.angle_alpha   90.00
_cell.angle_beta   90.00
_cell.angle_gamma   90.00
#
_symmetry.space_group_name_H-M   'P 1'
#
loop_
_entity.id
_entity.type
_entity.pdbx_description
1 polymer ?
#
loop_
_entity_poly.entity_id
_entity_poly.type
_entity_poly.pdbx_seq_one_letter_code
_entity_poly.pdbx_strand_id
1 'polypeptide(L)'
;MAKDPFEQFVIPTEMRAFAERSVAQAKDTYEKMKAAAEEATDVLETTYSTAAKGASDYGLKVIEATRVNTNAAFDFAGELITAKSLSEMIELSSAHARKQFEAFTAQGKELGALAQKVATETAEPIKSGMNKAFSKVA
;
A
#
# COMPACT_ATOMS: atom_id res chain seq x y z
N MET A 1 12.99 58.52 -47.03
CA MET A 1 13.10 57.08 -46.78
C MET A 1 12.02 56.67 -45.83
N ALA A 2 11.11 55.87 -46.28
CA ALA A 2 10.10 55.33 -45.39
C ALA A 2 10.75 54.20 -44.57
N LYS A 3 10.86 54.41 -43.28
CA LYS A 3 11.27 53.33 -42.36
C LYS A 3 10.17 52.29 -42.26
N ASP A 4 10.56 51.05 -42.26
CA ASP A 4 9.65 49.94 -41.96
C ASP A 4 8.93 50.24 -40.64
N PRO A 5 7.57 50.22 -40.60
CA PRO A 5 6.83 50.46 -39.38
C PRO A 5 7.26 49.57 -38.20
N PHE A 6 7.79 48.38 -38.50
CA PHE A 6 8.27 47.47 -37.47
C PHE A 6 9.62 47.85 -36.88
N GLU A 7 10.44 48.63 -37.63
CA GLU A 7 11.74 49.12 -37.12
C GLU A 7 11.59 50.16 -36.00
N GLN A 8 10.47 50.89 -36.00
CA GLN A 8 10.17 51.91 -34.98
C GLN A 8 9.48 51.33 -33.74
N PHE A 9 9.11 50.05 -33.79
CA PHE A 9 8.45 49.42 -32.66
C PHE A 9 9.50 48.93 -31.69
N VAL A 10 9.78 49.73 -30.69
CA VAL A 10 10.70 49.35 -29.60
C VAL A 10 9.88 48.87 -28.43
N ILE A 11 10.04 47.62 -28.05
CA ILE A 11 9.42 47.07 -26.86
C ILE A 11 10.09 47.73 -25.64
N PRO A 12 9.33 48.39 -24.76
CA PRO A 12 9.92 48.98 -23.55
C PRO A 12 10.65 47.92 -22.73
N THR A 13 11.77 48.32 -22.12
CA THR A 13 12.58 47.46 -21.30
C THR A 13 11.77 46.79 -20.19
N GLU A 14 10.82 47.50 -19.61
CA GLU A 14 9.93 47.03 -18.58
C GLU A 14 9.04 45.88 -19.06
N MET A 15 8.49 46.00 -20.27
CA MET A 15 7.66 44.95 -20.88
C MET A 15 8.47 43.73 -21.22
N ARG A 16 9.70 43.93 -21.70
CA ARG A 16 10.61 42.82 -22.00
C ARG A 16 11.00 42.09 -20.73
N ALA A 17 11.32 42.82 -19.66
CA ALA A 17 11.62 42.22 -18.35
C ALA A 17 10.42 41.46 -17.79
N PHE A 18 9.22 42.01 -17.95
CA PHE A 18 7.98 41.34 -17.55
C PHE A 18 7.75 40.05 -18.33
N ALA A 19 7.94 40.09 -19.65
CA ALA A 19 7.81 38.91 -20.50
C ALA A 19 8.83 37.79 -20.12
N GLU A 20 10.08 38.21 -19.86
CA GLU A 20 11.12 37.27 -19.42
C GLU A 20 10.79 36.65 -18.07
N ARG A 21 10.29 37.41 -17.12
CA ARG A 21 9.85 36.90 -15.81
C ARG A 21 8.68 35.97 -15.96
N SER A 22 7.72 36.31 -16.83
CA SER A 22 6.55 35.46 -17.07
C SER A 22 6.94 34.11 -17.66
N VAL A 23 7.87 34.12 -18.63
CA VAL A 23 8.40 32.89 -19.23
C VAL A 23 9.16 32.05 -18.20
N ALA A 24 10.02 32.72 -17.41
CA ALA A 24 10.77 32.01 -16.35
C ALA A 24 9.84 31.42 -15.32
N GLN A 25 8.80 32.16 -14.93
CA GLN A 25 7.80 31.66 -13.96
C GLN A 25 6.99 30.51 -14.55
N ALA A 26 6.61 30.59 -15.82
CA ALA A 26 5.90 29.50 -16.50
C ALA A 26 6.73 28.23 -16.58
N LYS A 27 8.03 28.36 -16.87
CA LYS A 27 8.97 27.22 -16.88
C LYS A 27 9.11 26.62 -15.49
N ASP A 28 9.27 27.44 -14.48
CA ASP A 28 9.40 27.00 -13.09
C ASP A 28 8.13 26.26 -12.63
N THR A 29 6.96 26.80 -12.96
CA THR A 29 5.67 26.16 -12.67
C THR A 29 5.55 24.81 -13.37
N TYR A 30 5.93 24.78 -14.65
CA TYR A 30 5.91 23.51 -15.44
C TYR A 30 6.81 22.45 -14.83
N GLU A 31 8.02 22.81 -14.44
CA GLU A 31 8.97 21.90 -13.82
C GLU A 31 8.46 21.38 -12.46
N LYS A 32 7.84 22.27 -11.68
CA LYS A 32 7.23 21.87 -10.40
C LYS A 32 6.05 20.93 -10.61
N MET A 33 5.21 21.21 -11.59
CA MET A 33 4.08 20.34 -11.94
C MET A 33 4.55 18.99 -12.45
N LYS A 34 5.59 18.97 -13.27
CA LYS A 34 6.20 17.75 -13.78
C LYS A 34 6.77 16.90 -12.65
N ALA A 35 7.52 17.53 -11.75
CA ALA A 35 8.09 16.85 -10.58
C ALA A 35 6.99 16.29 -9.67
N ALA A 36 5.91 17.05 -9.45
CA ALA A 36 4.78 16.60 -8.65
C ALA A 36 4.07 15.40 -9.32
N ALA A 37 3.92 15.43 -10.64
CA ALA A 37 3.31 14.33 -11.39
C ALA A 37 4.17 13.05 -11.33
N GLU A 38 5.48 13.19 -11.46
CA GLU A 38 6.43 12.08 -11.33
C GLU A 38 6.37 11.48 -9.92
N GLU A 39 6.35 12.32 -8.89
CA GLU A 39 6.22 11.89 -7.51
C GLU A 39 4.90 11.16 -7.27
N ALA A 40 3.80 11.67 -7.82
CA ALA A 40 2.49 11.03 -7.71
C ALA A 40 2.50 9.65 -8.37
N THR A 41 3.15 9.51 -9.52
CA THR A 41 3.30 8.23 -10.22
C THR A 41 4.10 7.24 -9.37
N ASP A 42 5.22 7.68 -8.81
CA ASP A 42 6.05 6.85 -7.93
C ASP A 42 5.28 6.40 -6.69
N VAL A 43 4.50 7.29 -6.09
CA VAL A 43 3.64 6.98 -4.93
C VAL A 43 2.61 5.92 -5.30
N LEU A 44 1.96 6.06 -6.46
CA LEU A 44 0.97 5.09 -6.94
C LEU A 44 1.60 3.72 -7.18
N GLU A 45 2.75 3.68 -7.83
CA GLU A 45 3.48 2.42 -8.08
C GLU A 45 3.88 1.75 -6.78
N THR A 46 4.47 2.49 -5.86
CA THR A 46 4.91 1.98 -4.56
C THR A 46 3.72 1.51 -3.73
N THR A 47 2.65 2.28 -3.70
CA THR A 47 1.43 1.95 -2.95
C THR A 47 0.79 0.67 -3.51
N TYR A 48 0.67 0.58 -4.84
CA TYR A 48 0.12 -0.62 -5.49
C TYR A 48 0.97 -1.85 -5.19
N SER A 49 2.28 -1.74 -5.35
CA SER A 49 3.24 -2.81 -5.10
C SER A 49 3.18 -3.29 -3.65
N THR A 50 3.16 -2.36 -2.70
CA THR A 50 3.08 -2.66 -1.28
C THR A 50 1.74 -3.32 -0.93
N ALA A 51 0.64 -2.80 -1.44
CA ALA A 51 -0.69 -3.36 -1.22
C ALA A 51 -0.81 -4.77 -1.82
N ALA A 52 -0.28 -4.97 -3.03
CA ALA A 52 -0.30 -6.27 -3.70
C ALA A 52 0.52 -7.31 -2.93
N LYS A 53 1.70 -6.92 -2.45
CA LYS A 53 2.55 -7.79 -1.61
C LYS A 53 1.84 -8.13 -0.30
N GLY A 54 1.26 -7.13 0.34
CA GLY A 54 0.53 -7.31 1.60
C GLY A 54 -0.67 -8.24 1.45
N ALA A 55 -1.44 -8.07 0.39
CA ALA A 55 -2.57 -8.95 0.09
C ALA A 55 -2.11 -10.38 -0.17
N SER A 56 -1.00 -10.55 -0.88
CA SER A 56 -0.38 -11.85 -1.14
C SER A 56 0.09 -12.52 0.14
N ASP A 57 0.79 -11.79 0.99
CA ASP A 57 1.29 -12.29 2.28
C ASP A 57 0.12 -12.71 3.20
N TYR A 58 -0.94 -11.89 3.23
CA TYR A 58 -2.15 -12.19 3.98
C TYR A 58 -2.82 -13.47 3.45
N GLY A 59 -2.98 -13.56 2.14
CA GLY A 59 -3.56 -14.74 1.48
C GLY A 59 -2.77 -16.03 1.78
N LEU A 60 -1.44 -15.95 1.75
CA LEU A 60 -0.58 -17.09 2.10
C LEU A 60 -0.75 -17.51 3.55
N LYS A 61 -0.92 -16.56 4.47
CA LYS A 61 -1.18 -16.86 5.89
C LYS A 61 -2.53 -17.53 6.08
N VAL A 62 -3.55 -17.10 5.34
CA VAL A 62 -4.88 -17.73 5.37
C VAL A 62 -4.79 -19.19 4.86
N ILE A 63 -4.06 -19.40 3.77
CA ILE A 63 -3.86 -20.74 3.20
C ILE A 63 -3.13 -21.63 4.19
N GLU A 64 -2.07 -21.11 4.82
CA GLU A 64 -1.31 -21.84 5.84
C GLU A 64 -2.20 -22.23 7.02
N ALA A 65 -3.00 -21.29 7.53
CA ALA A 65 -3.94 -21.56 8.62
C ALA A 65 -4.96 -22.63 8.23
N THR A 66 -5.49 -22.55 7.02
CA THR A 66 -6.44 -23.52 6.49
C THR A 66 -5.80 -24.93 6.42
N ARG A 67 -4.57 -24.99 5.94
CA ARG A 67 -3.83 -26.27 5.86
C ARG A 67 -3.61 -26.88 7.25
N VAL A 68 -3.16 -26.06 8.20
CA VAL A 68 -2.94 -26.49 9.58
C VAL A 68 -4.24 -27.01 10.20
N ASN A 69 -5.32 -26.26 10.02
CA ASN A 69 -6.64 -26.64 10.58
C ASN A 69 -7.20 -27.89 9.92
N THR A 70 -7.01 -28.05 8.61
CA THR A 70 -7.43 -29.24 7.87
C THR A 70 -6.65 -30.48 8.34
N ASN A 71 -5.32 -30.36 8.48
CA ASN A 71 -4.50 -31.46 8.99
C ASN A 71 -4.90 -31.81 10.41
N ALA A 72 -5.16 -30.86 11.26
CA ALA A 72 -5.63 -31.11 12.62
C ALA A 72 -6.96 -31.86 12.65
N ALA A 73 -7.89 -31.50 11.73
CA ALA A 73 -9.17 -32.18 11.61
C ALA A 73 -9.01 -33.64 11.17
N PHE A 74 -8.12 -33.92 10.22
CA PHE A 74 -7.83 -35.28 9.77
C PHE A 74 -7.14 -36.11 10.87
N ASP A 75 -6.18 -35.52 11.58
CA ASP A 75 -5.51 -36.18 12.70
C ASP A 75 -6.52 -36.52 13.79
N PHE A 76 -7.41 -35.63 14.09
CA PHE A 76 -8.49 -35.84 15.08
C PHE A 76 -9.41 -36.99 14.63
N ALA A 77 -9.82 -36.99 13.37
CA ALA A 77 -10.64 -38.08 12.83
C ALA A 77 -9.93 -39.44 12.94
N GLY A 78 -8.62 -39.46 12.65
CA GLY A 78 -7.80 -40.67 12.82
C GLY A 78 -7.74 -41.13 14.27
N GLU A 79 -7.56 -40.23 15.21
CA GLU A 79 -7.57 -40.54 16.65
C GLU A 79 -8.92 -41.09 17.11
N LEU A 80 -10.02 -40.51 16.64
CA LEU A 80 -11.37 -40.95 16.98
C LEU A 80 -11.64 -42.40 16.51
N ILE A 81 -11.17 -42.73 15.30
CA ILE A 81 -11.34 -44.06 14.73
C ILE A 81 -10.63 -45.12 15.59
N THR A 82 -9.50 -44.74 16.21
CA THR A 82 -8.72 -45.67 17.04
C THR A 82 -9.11 -45.67 18.52
N ALA A 83 -10.04 -44.81 18.93
CA ALA A 83 -10.50 -44.71 20.30
C ALA A 83 -11.17 -46.03 20.74
N LYS A 84 -10.84 -46.49 21.93
CA LYS A 84 -11.30 -47.81 22.44
C LYS A 84 -12.55 -47.71 23.32
N SER A 85 -12.92 -46.51 23.77
CA SER A 85 -14.04 -46.30 24.65
C SER A 85 -14.71 -44.94 24.36
N LEU A 86 -15.98 -44.82 24.78
CA LEU A 86 -16.71 -43.53 24.70
C LEU A 86 -16.03 -42.45 25.54
N SER A 87 -15.50 -42.84 26.71
CA SER A 87 -14.76 -41.91 27.58
C SER A 87 -13.53 -41.33 26.86
N GLU A 88 -12.77 -42.18 26.16
CA GLU A 88 -11.62 -41.77 25.37
C GLU A 88 -12.01 -40.84 24.22
N MET A 89 -13.13 -41.12 23.53
CA MET A 89 -13.68 -40.24 22.49
C MET A 89 -14.01 -38.87 23.03
N ILE A 90 -14.60 -38.78 24.21
CA ILE A 90 -14.95 -37.51 24.86
C ILE A 90 -13.68 -36.73 25.22
N GLU A 91 -12.67 -37.39 25.78
CA GLU A 91 -11.39 -36.77 26.11
C GLU A 91 -10.68 -36.24 24.87
N LEU A 92 -10.63 -37.02 23.79
CA LEU A 92 -10.04 -36.63 22.52
C LEU A 92 -10.78 -35.42 21.92
N SER A 93 -12.11 -35.44 21.96
CA SER A 93 -12.94 -34.34 21.45
C SER A 93 -12.72 -33.05 22.25
N SER A 94 -12.64 -33.16 23.58
CA SER A 94 -12.38 -32.00 24.45
C SER A 94 -10.99 -31.43 24.23
N ALA A 95 -9.99 -32.30 24.08
CA ALA A 95 -8.62 -31.86 23.80
C ALA A 95 -8.51 -31.21 22.44
N HIS A 96 -9.17 -31.77 21.41
CA HIS A 96 -9.20 -31.18 20.08
C HIS A 96 -9.87 -29.81 20.07
N ALA A 97 -11.03 -29.70 20.74
CA ALA A 97 -11.74 -28.41 20.83
C ALA A 97 -10.87 -27.34 21.48
N ARG A 98 -10.15 -27.69 22.54
CA ARG A 98 -9.24 -26.77 23.22
C ARG A 98 -8.10 -26.33 22.32
N LYS A 99 -7.46 -27.29 21.63
CA LYS A 99 -6.36 -26.99 20.68
C LYS A 99 -6.84 -26.13 19.53
N GLN A 100 -8.03 -26.41 18.99
CA GLN A 100 -8.61 -25.60 17.91
C GLN A 100 -8.93 -24.18 18.35
N PHE A 101 -9.45 -24.02 19.56
CA PHE A 101 -9.71 -22.68 20.11
C PHE A 101 -8.40 -21.90 20.26
N GLU A 102 -7.36 -22.53 20.79
CA GLU A 102 -6.04 -21.91 20.90
C GLU A 102 -5.46 -21.56 19.52
N ALA A 103 -5.61 -22.46 18.55
CA ALA A 103 -5.13 -22.24 17.19
C ALA A 103 -5.87 -21.09 16.51
N PHE A 104 -7.19 -21.02 16.62
CA PHE A 104 -7.98 -19.93 16.05
C PHE A 104 -7.66 -18.61 16.71
N THR A 105 -7.43 -18.59 18.01
CA THR A 105 -7.03 -17.38 18.74
C THR A 105 -5.68 -16.88 18.25
N ALA A 106 -4.70 -17.78 18.14
CA ALA A 106 -3.37 -17.43 17.64
C ALA A 106 -3.40 -16.97 16.18
N GLN A 107 -4.13 -17.69 15.33
CA GLN A 107 -4.30 -17.32 13.90
C GLN A 107 -4.99 -15.98 13.76
N GLY A 108 -6.01 -15.70 14.56
CA GLY A 108 -6.69 -14.41 14.55
C GLY A 108 -5.77 -13.26 14.93
N LYS A 109 -4.91 -13.46 15.92
CA LYS A 109 -3.90 -12.46 16.32
C LYS A 109 -2.87 -12.23 15.22
N GLU A 110 -2.36 -13.29 14.61
CA GLU A 110 -1.39 -13.18 13.51
C GLU A 110 -1.98 -12.48 12.31
N LEU A 111 -3.19 -12.85 11.90
CA LEU A 111 -3.87 -12.23 10.77
C LEU A 111 -4.23 -10.78 11.06
N GLY A 112 -4.66 -10.47 12.27
CA GLY A 112 -4.94 -9.10 12.68
C GLY A 112 -3.69 -8.23 12.68
N ALA A 113 -2.59 -8.73 13.20
CA ALA A 113 -1.30 -8.03 13.19
C ALA A 113 -0.80 -7.80 11.76
N LEU A 114 -0.93 -8.82 10.90
CA LEU A 114 -0.52 -8.72 9.50
C LEU A 114 -1.39 -7.71 8.74
N ALA A 115 -2.71 -7.72 8.96
CA ALA A 115 -3.63 -6.76 8.36
C ALA A 115 -3.26 -5.33 8.76
N GLN A 116 -2.94 -5.10 10.04
CA GLN A 116 -2.52 -3.80 10.54
C GLN A 116 -1.18 -3.37 9.93
N LYS A 117 -0.23 -4.29 9.84
CA LYS A 117 1.07 -4.04 9.19
C LYS A 117 0.89 -3.63 7.73
N VAL A 118 0.08 -4.36 6.98
CA VAL A 118 -0.21 -4.06 5.57
C VAL A 118 -0.86 -2.69 5.43
N ALA A 119 -1.82 -2.36 6.29
CA ALA A 119 -2.47 -1.05 6.29
C ALA A 119 -1.48 0.08 6.56
N THR A 120 -0.60 -0.10 7.55
CA THR A 120 0.42 0.89 7.90
C THR A 120 1.44 1.05 6.76
N GLU A 121 1.95 -0.03 6.22
CA GLU A 121 2.92 0.00 5.12
C GLU A 121 2.34 0.59 3.84
N THR A 122 1.06 0.37 3.58
CA THR A 122 0.36 0.94 2.43
C THR A 122 0.10 2.43 2.60
N ALA A 123 -0.23 2.87 3.82
CA ALA A 123 -0.48 4.28 4.12
C ALA A 123 0.81 5.13 4.09
N GLU A 124 1.96 4.56 4.42
CA GLU A 124 3.24 5.27 4.50
C GLU A 124 3.64 5.95 3.19
N PRO A 125 3.67 5.28 2.03
CA PRO A 125 4.00 5.94 0.76
C PRO A 125 3.03 7.05 0.41
N ILE A 126 1.76 6.90 0.72
CA ILE A 126 0.73 7.91 0.47
C ILE A 126 1.01 9.16 1.29
N LYS A 127 1.25 9.03 2.58
CA LYS A 127 1.60 10.14 3.48
C LYS A 127 2.87 10.86 3.03
N SER A 128 3.91 10.10 2.78
CA SER A 128 5.21 10.64 2.34
C SER A 128 5.07 11.37 1.00
N GLY A 129 4.35 10.78 0.05
CA GLY A 129 4.11 11.37 -1.26
C GLY A 129 3.32 12.65 -1.20
N MET A 130 2.27 12.70 -0.37
CA MET A 130 1.48 13.92 -0.16
C MET A 130 2.32 15.04 0.42
N ASN A 131 3.14 14.75 1.42
CA ASN A 131 4.02 15.74 2.03
C ASN A 131 5.02 16.29 1.03
N LYS A 132 5.61 15.43 0.21
CA LYS A 132 6.55 15.84 -0.85
C LYS A 132 5.85 16.66 -1.93
N ALA A 133 4.66 16.26 -2.35
CA ALA A 133 3.89 16.98 -3.35
C ALA A 133 3.54 18.39 -2.87
N PHE A 134 3.06 18.55 -1.64
CA PHE A 134 2.77 19.84 -1.04
C PHE A 134 4.02 20.71 -0.92
N SER A 135 5.12 20.12 -0.52
CA SER A 135 6.41 20.80 -0.40
C SER A 135 6.90 21.34 -1.74
N LYS A 136 6.70 20.59 -2.83
CA LYS A 136 7.13 21.01 -4.18
C LYS A 136 6.23 22.08 -4.80
N VAL A 137 4.95 22.09 -4.45
CA VAL A 137 3.96 23.04 -4.99
C VAL A 137 3.94 24.33 -4.17
N ALA A 138 4.26 24.28 -2.90
CA ALA A 138 4.41 25.46 -2.05
C ALA A 138 5.75 26.18 -2.29
#